data_5c4c0eac877582c003e4f26d1f669713
#
_entry.id   5c4c0eac877582c003e4f26d1f669713
#
_cell.length_a   1.000
_cell.length_b   1.000
_cell.length_c   1.000
_cell.angle_alpha   90.00
_cell.angle_beta   90.00
_cell.angle_gamma   90.00
#
_symmetry.space_group_name_H-M   'P 1'
#
loop_
_entity.id
_entity.type
_entity.pdbx_description
1 polymer ?
#
loop_
_entity_poly.entity_id
_entity_poly.type
_entity_poly.pdbx_seq_one_letter_code
_entity_poly.pdbx_strand_id
1 'polypeptide(L)'
;LKAKKEIKQFLDKKIKKFTFKSKTVGTETQLKVWNEIKKIGYAKTVSYNLISKKTKIHPRHVGRICGQNRLLLFIPCHRVIRSSGLMGGFSAKGGVNLKNKILKFEKLNK
;
A
#
# COMPACT_ATOMS: atom_id res chain seq x y z
N LEU A 1 22.40 0.84 -0.65
CA LEU A 1 21.34 1.27 -1.54
C LEU A 1 20.34 2.13 -0.80
N LYS A 2 19.87 3.19 -1.45
CA LYS A 2 18.96 4.16 -0.84
C LYS A 2 17.65 3.52 -0.37
N ALA A 3 17.09 2.61 -1.16
CA ALA A 3 15.84 1.93 -0.80
C ALA A 3 15.98 1.15 0.51
N LYS A 4 17.03 0.36 0.65
CA LYS A 4 17.28 -0.43 1.86
C LYS A 4 17.49 0.48 3.08
N LYS A 5 18.22 1.57 2.90
CA LYS A 5 18.45 2.55 3.96
C LYS A 5 17.13 3.20 4.41
N GLU A 6 16.29 3.61 3.48
CA GLU A 6 15.02 4.26 3.80
C GLU A 6 14.03 3.29 4.45
N ILE A 7 14.00 2.04 4.03
CA ILE A 7 13.14 1.04 4.67
C ILE A 7 13.54 0.88 6.13
N LYS A 8 14.84 0.79 6.41
CA LYS A 8 15.34 0.74 7.78
C LYS A 8 14.94 2.00 8.56
N GLN A 9 15.10 3.17 7.95
CA GLN A 9 14.72 4.44 8.59
C GLN A 9 13.22 4.50 8.87
N PHE A 10 12.38 3.96 7.98
CA PHE A 10 10.94 3.86 8.20
C PHE A 10 10.64 3.00 9.44
N LEU A 11 11.26 1.83 9.52
CA LEU A 11 11.07 0.92 10.66
C LEU A 11 11.64 1.48 11.96
N ASP A 12 12.71 2.27 11.87
CA ASP A 12 13.31 2.96 13.02
C ASP A 12 12.56 4.27 13.38
N LYS A 13 11.43 4.54 12.73
CA LYS A 13 10.54 5.70 12.98
C LYS A 13 11.18 7.04 12.62
N LYS A 14 12.22 7.03 11.80
CA LYS A 14 12.94 8.26 11.40
C LYS A 14 12.30 8.94 10.19
N ILE A 15 11.67 8.18 9.30
CA ILE A 15 10.97 8.72 8.13
C ILE A 15 9.57 8.11 8.00
N LYS A 16 8.66 8.83 7.38
CA LYS A 16 7.29 8.38 7.10
C LYS A 16 7.01 8.28 5.61
N LYS A 17 7.91 8.77 4.80
CA LYS A 17 7.76 8.79 3.35
C LYS A 17 9.09 8.41 2.71
N PHE A 18 9.00 7.63 1.63
CA PHE A 18 10.19 7.23 0.89
C PHE A 18 10.53 8.26 -0.19
N THR A 19 11.81 8.52 -0.37
CA THR A 19 12.30 9.43 -1.40
C THR A 19 13.06 8.72 -2.51
N PHE A 20 13.43 7.45 -2.30
CA PHE A 20 14.10 6.71 -3.36
C PHE A 20 13.15 6.54 -4.56
N LYS A 21 13.75 6.52 -5.75
CA LYS A 21 12.99 6.28 -6.96
C LYS A 21 13.09 4.81 -7.33
N SER A 22 11.94 4.22 -7.61
CA SER A 22 11.88 2.85 -8.10
C SER A 22 10.97 2.82 -9.31
N LYS A 23 11.43 2.18 -10.36
CA LYS A 23 10.61 2.01 -11.55
C LYS A 23 9.57 0.93 -11.28
N THR A 24 8.32 1.33 -11.26
CA THR A 24 7.21 0.39 -11.11
C THR A 24 6.90 -0.22 -12.46
N VAL A 25 7.04 -1.54 -12.56
CA VAL A 25 6.77 -2.29 -13.79
C VAL A 25 5.46 -3.04 -13.64
N GLY A 26 4.60 -2.93 -14.63
CA GLY A 26 3.32 -3.63 -14.62
C GLY A 26 2.47 -3.27 -15.83
N THR A 27 1.27 -3.84 -15.90
CA THR A 27 0.31 -3.50 -16.94
C THR A 27 -0.20 -2.06 -16.72
N GLU A 28 -0.80 -1.49 -17.75
CA GLU A 28 -1.41 -0.17 -17.66
C GLU A 28 -2.42 -0.10 -16.51
N THR A 29 -3.25 -1.14 -16.37
CA THR A 29 -4.25 -1.23 -15.31
C THR A 29 -3.60 -1.28 -13.93
N GLN A 30 -2.55 -2.10 -13.76
CA GLN A 30 -1.80 -2.17 -12.51
C GLN A 30 -1.19 -0.82 -12.15
N LEU A 31 -0.57 -0.15 -13.12
CA LEU A 31 0.08 1.14 -12.90
C LEU A 31 -0.93 2.21 -12.46
N LYS A 32 -2.12 2.23 -13.04
CA LYS A 32 -3.18 3.16 -12.62
C LYS A 32 -3.53 2.99 -11.15
N VAL A 33 -3.76 1.74 -10.73
CA VAL A 33 -4.12 1.44 -9.34
C VAL A 33 -2.97 1.78 -8.40
N TRP A 34 -1.76 1.34 -8.72
CA TRP A 34 -0.61 1.59 -7.86
C TRP A 34 -0.29 3.08 -7.72
N ASN A 35 -0.47 3.87 -8.79
CA ASN A 35 -0.26 5.31 -8.73
C ASN A 35 -1.26 6.00 -7.78
N GLU A 36 -2.51 5.54 -7.75
CA GLU A 36 -3.49 6.04 -6.78
C GLU A 36 -3.14 5.62 -5.35
N ILE A 37 -2.69 4.39 -5.17
CA ILE A 37 -2.32 3.88 -3.84
C ILE A 37 -1.13 4.66 -3.28
N LYS A 38 -0.15 5.02 -4.11
CA LYS A 38 1.01 5.80 -3.67
C LYS A 38 0.64 7.15 -3.06
N LYS A 39 -0.53 7.68 -3.38
CA LYS A 39 -1.00 8.97 -2.84
C LYS A 39 -1.54 8.87 -1.42
N ILE A 40 -1.76 7.66 -0.89
CA ILE A 40 -2.30 7.47 0.44
C ILE A 40 -1.23 7.83 1.47
N GLY A 41 -1.55 8.79 2.35
CA GLY A 41 -0.61 9.26 3.35
C GLY A 41 -0.36 8.26 4.48
N TYR A 42 0.71 8.49 5.21
CA TYR A 42 1.12 7.69 6.36
C TYR A 42 0.00 7.67 7.41
N ALA A 43 -0.25 6.51 7.98
CA ALA A 43 -1.30 6.27 8.99
C ALA A 43 -2.71 6.58 8.51
N LYS A 44 -2.92 6.66 7.19
CA LYS A 44 -4.24 6.85 6.58
C LYS A 44 -4.66 5.61 5.82
N THR A 45 -5.96 5.42 5.65
CA THR A 45 -6.50 4.31 4.89
C THR A 45 -7.53 4.82 3.88
N VAL A 46 -7.69 4.09 2.78
CA VAL A 46 -8.78 4.33 1.83
C VAL A 46 -9.42 2.99 1.48
N SER A 47 -10.64 3.04 1.00
CA SER A 47 -11.36 1.82 0.60
C SER A 47 -11.01 1.41 -0.83
N TYR A 48 -11.17 0.11 -1.12
CA TYR A 48 -11.09 -0.39 -2.50
C TYR A 48 -12.08 0.33 -3.40
N ASN A 49 -13.27 0.66 -2.89
CA ASN A 49 -14.29 1.37 -3.66
C ASN A 49 -13.83 2.77 -4.06
N LEU A 50 -13.12 3.48 -3.19
CA LEU A 50 -12.60 4.80 -3.53
C LEU A 50 -11.55 4.71 -4.65
N ILE A 51 -10.63 3.76 -4.56
CA ILE A 51 -9.66 3.52 -5.63
C ILE A 51 -10.37 3.14 -6.93
N SER A 52 -11.39 2.30 -6.84
CA SER A 52 -12.21 1.89 -7.98
C SER A 52 -12.83 3.11 -8.67
N LYS A 53 -13.41 4.01 -7.91
CA LYS A 53 -14.04 5.23 -8.46
C LYS A 53 -13.02 6.11 -9.18
N LYS A 54 -11.83 6.27 -8.61
CA LYS A 54 -10.79 7.11 -9.19
C LYS A 54 -10.16 6.51 -10.45
N THR A 55 -10.02 5.19 -10.50
CA THR A 55 -9.36 4.50 -11.61
C THR A 55 -10.35 3.98 -12.64
N LYS A 56 -11.64 3.91 -12.32
CA LYS A 56 -12.69 3.27 -13.13
C LYS A 56 -12.43 1.78 -13.33
N ILE A 57 -11.79 1.14 -12.36
CA ILE A 57 -11.49 -0.28 -12.35
C ILE A 57 -12.35 -0.93 -11.27
N HIS A 58 -12.97 -2.08 -11.56
CA HIS A 58 -13.86 -2.77 -10.63
C HIS A 58 -13.15 -3.03 -9.28
N PRO A 59 -13.86 -2.87 -8.13
CA PRO A 59 -13.22 -3.05 -6.81
C PRO A 59 -12.55 -4.41 -6.60
N ARG A 60 -13.13 -5.48 -7.14
CA ARG A 60 -12.52 -6.82 -7.07
C ARG A 60 -11.18 -6.86 -7.80
N HIS A 61 -11.09 -6.18 -8.94
CA HIS A 61 -9.87 -6.11 -9.71
C HIS A 61 -8.83 -5.25 -8.98
N VAL A 62 -9.27 -4.15 -8.36
CA VAL A 62 -8.39 -3.34 -7.51
C VAL A 62 -7.79 -4.20 -6.39
N GLY A 63 -8.61 -5.00 -5.71
CA GLY A 63 -8.13 -5.91 -4.66
C GLY A 63 -7.12 -6.93 -5.18
N ARG A 64 -7.36 -7.48 -6.36
CA ARG A 64 -6.44 -8.42 -7.00
C ARG A 64 -5.10 -7.73 -7.31
N ILE A 65 -5.14 -6.52 -7.84
CA ILE A 65 -3.95 -5.74 -8.16
C ILE A 65 -3.16 -5.40 -6.89
N CYS A 66 -3.84 -5.08 -5.79
CA CYS A 66 -3.18 -4.90 -4.49
C CYS A 66 -2.41 -6.15 -4.09
N GLY A 67 -2.98 -7.33 -4.32
CA GLY A 67 -2.33 -8.61 -4.04
C GLY A 67 -1.14 -8.92 -4.95
N GLN A 68 -0.97 -8.18 -6.03
CA GLN A 68 0.14 -8.36 -6.98
C GLN A 68 1.30 -7.41 -6.72
N ASN A 69 1.22 -6.60 -5.68
CA ASN A 69 2.24 -5.61 -5.34
C ASN A 69 3.54 -6.29 -4.88
N ARG A 70 4.65 -5.95 -5.53
CA ARG A 70 5.99 -6.46 -5.20
C ARG A 70 6.86 -5.44 -4.49
N LEU A 71 6.37 -4.21 -4.32
CA LEU A 71 7.12 -3.11 -3.70
C LEU A 71 6.40 -2.67 -2.42
N LEU A 72 6.34 -3.57 -1.44
CA LEU A 72 5.67 -3.33 -0.17
C LEU A 72 6.23 -2.09 0.52
N LEU A 73 5.42 -1.40 1.27
CA LEU A 73 5.69 -0.12 1.92
C LEU A 73 5.83 1.04 0.93
N PHE A 74 6.61 0.87 -0.14
CA PHE A 74 6.77 1.90 -1.18
C PHE A 74 5.45 2.14 -1.91
N ILE A 75 4.76 1.05 -2.31
CA ILE A 75 3.37 1.11 -2.77
C ILE A 75 2.54 0.62 -1.59
N PRO A 76 1.90 1.53 -0.83
CA PRO A 76 1.34 1.17 0.48
C PRO A 76 -0.01 0.45 0.37
N CYS A 77 -0.04 -0.72 -0.24
CA CYS A 77 -1.26 -1.52 -0.37
C CYS A 77 -1.85 -1.90 0.99
N HIS A 78 -1.05 -1.90 2.06
CA HIS A 78 -1.56 -2.12 3.41
C HIS A 78 -2.55 -1.04 3.86
N ARG A 79 -2.56 0.12 3.21
CA ARG A 79 -3.46 1.24 3.51
C ARG A 79 -4.78 1.17 2.75
N VAL A 80 -5.00 0.12 1.95
CA VAL A 80 -6.27 -0.08 1.23
C VAL A 80 -7.06 -1.16 1.95
N ILE A 81 -8.27 -0.82 2.38
CA ILE A 81 -9.14 -1.72 3.15
C ILE A 81 -10.53 -1.80 2.51
N ARG A 82 -11.34 -2.75 2.96
CA ARG A 82 -12.72 -2.86 2.51
C ARG A 82 -13.56 -1.70 3.03
N SER A 83 -14.61 -1.32 2.29
CA SER A 83 -15.52 -0.24 2.69
C SER A 83 -16.15 -0.48 4.05
N SER A 84 -16.32 -1.75 4.46
CA SER A 84 -16.82 -2.13 5.78
C SER A 84 -15.80 -1.89 6.92
N GLY A 85 -14.58 -1.49 6.60
CA GLY A 85 -13.49 -1.38 7.57
C GLY A 85 -12.73 -2.67 7.82
N LEU A 86 -13.16 -3.78 7.20
CA LEU A 86 -12.45 -5.05 7.31
C LEU A 86 -11.20 -5.04 6.46
N MET A 87 -10.19 -5.82 6.89
CA MET A 87 -8.96 -5.97 6.13
C MET A 87 -9.21 -6.75 4.85
N GLY A 88 -8.68 -6.26 3.74
CA GLY A 88 -8.60 -7.03 2.51
C GLY A 88 -7.42 -7.96 2.52
N GLY A 89 -7.23 -8.71 1.44
CA GLY A 89 -6.07 -9.59 1.29
C GLY A 89 -4.76 -8.82 1.21
N PHE A 90 -3.65 -9.52 1.41
CA PHE A 90 -2.32 -8.94 1.32
C PHE A 90 -1.36 -10.01 0.82
N SER A 91 -0.52 -9.65 -0.15
CA SER A 91 0.32 -10.61 -0.87
C SER A 91 1.59 -11.03 -0.12
N ALA A 92 2.02 -10.25 0.87
CA ALA A 92 3.23 -10.57 1.61
C ALA A 92 3.05 -11.79 2.49
N LYS A 93 4.16 -12.45 2.81
CA LYS A 93 4.16 -13.54 3.78
C LYS A 93 3.61 -13.02 5.12
N GLY A 94 2.66 -13.74 5.68
CA GLY A 94 1.91 -13.31 6.86
C GLY A 94 0.55 -12.71 6.54
N GLY A 95 0.29 -12.37 5.27
CA GLY A 95 -1.03 -11.95 4.77
C GLY A 95 -1.68 -10.84 5.57
N VAL A 96 -2.95 -11.03 5.92
CA VAL A 96 -3.77 -10.06 6.66
C VAL A 96 -3.16 -9.70 8.03
N ASN A 97 -2.52 -10.65 8.70
CA ASN A 97 -1.87 -10.39 9.98
C ASN A 97 -0.74 -9.37 9.84
N LEU A 98 0.08 -9.51 8.79
CA LEU A 98 1.15 -8.55 8.53
C LEU A 98 0.58 -7.17 8.17
N LYS A 99 -0.46 -7.14 7.33
CA LYS A 99 -1.15 -5.92 6.96
C LYS A 99 -1.62 -5.15 8.20
N ASN A 100 -2.26 -5.85 9.12
CA ASN A 100 -2.76 -5.26 10.37
C ASN A 100 -1.62 -4.73 11.24
N LYS A 101 -0.50 -5.47 11.33
CA LYS A 101 0.68 -5.03 12.09
C LYS A 101 1.28 -3.75 11.53
N ILE A 102 1.38 -3.63 10.20
CA ILE A 102 1.92 -2.42 9.57
C ILE A 102 1.00 -1.23 9.83
N LEU A 103 -0.32 -1.41 9.71
CA LEU A 103 -1.28 -0.35 9.99
C LEU A 103 -1.20 0.11 11.44
N LYS A 104 -1.10 -0.82 12.39
CA LYS A 104 -0.93 -0.49 13.81
C LYS A 104 0.37 0.25 14.06
N PHE A 105 1.46 -0.17 13.42
CA PHE A 105 2.75 0.51 13.52
C PHE A 105 2.63 1.97 13.10
N GLU A 106 2.01 2.23 11.95
CA GLU A 106 1.82 3.60 11.46
C GLU A 106 0.92 4.42 12.38
N LYS A 107 -0.16 3.83 12.86
CA LYS A 107 -1.11 4.53 13.75
C LYS A 107 -0.46 4.92 15.08
N LEU A 108 0.38 4.05 15.62
CA LEU A 108 1.07 4.31 16.90
C LEU A 108 2.23 5.31 16.75
N ASN A 109 2.74 5.48 15.56
CA ASN A 109 3.93 6.31 15.30
C ASN A 109 3.62 7.48 14.34
N LYS A 110 2.45 8.05 14.48
CA LYS A 110 2.03 9.22 13.69
C LYS A 110 3.01 10.39 13.78
#